data_d923fcee39b06540c8f727ac8ea93dfd
#
_entry.id   d923fcee39b06540c8f727ac8ea93dfd
#
_cell.length_a   1.000
_cell.length_b   1.000
_cell.length_c   1.000
_cell.angle_alpha   90.00
_cell.angle_beta   90.00
_cell.angle_gamma   90.00
#
_symmetry.space_group_name_H-M   'P 1'
#
loop_
_entity.id
_entity.type
_entity.pdbx_description
1 polymer ?
#
loop_
_entity_poly.entity_id
_entity_poly.type
_entity_poly.pdbx_seq_one_letter_code
_entity_poly.pdbx_strand_id
1 'polypeptide(L)'
;MELEPQYQALRQMHGEDMTLIREKLYEFFSGWLGGPQLFVEKYGHPQLRARHIPFAVNVQVRNEWIACFAQAMSELDIDKALAEPVLIQVFAMADWCRNQNEDGIEPPIPPMAVDPWVRAPELQQILSSYGVNSFFKEFTS
;
A
#
# COMPACT_ATOMS: atom_id res chain seq x y z
N MET A 1 -4.37 -9.70 -5.12
CA MET A 1 -5.67 -9.66 -4.41
C MET A 1 -6.78 -10.46 -5.09
N GLU A 2 -6.72 -10.65 -6.38
CA GLU A 2 -7.79 -11.38 -7.08
C GLU A 2 -7.79 -12.89 -6.81
N LEU A 3 -6.61 -13.47 -6.63
CA LEU A 3 -6.44 -14.93 -6.51
C LEU A 3 -6.27 -15.40 -5.07
N GLU A 4 -5.92 -14.50 -4.14
CA GLU A 4 -5.58 -14.87 -2.78
C GLU A 4 -6.77 -14.63 -1.83
N PRO A 5 -7.33 -15.69 -1.21
CA PRO A 5 -8.50 -15.53 -0.33
C PRO A 5 -8.27 -14.60 0.86
N GLN A 6 -7.03 -14.49 1.33
CA GLN A 6 -6.73 -13.66 2.50
C GLN A 6 -6.93 -12.17 2.26
N TYR A 7 -7.11 -11.73 1.01
CA TYR A 7 -7.32 -10.33 0.66
C TYR A 7 -8.77 -10.02 0.25
N GLN A 8 -9.73 -10.75 0.80
CA GLN A 8 -11.13 -10.64 0.39
C GLN A 8 -11.77 -9.29 0.71
N ALA A 9 -11.47 -8.71 1.88
CA ALA A 9 -12.03 -7.41 2.25
C ALA A 9 -11.57 -6.34 1.25
N LEU A 10 -10.30 -6.38 0.88
CA LEU A 10 -9.74 -5.48 -0.13
C LEU A 10 -10.39 -5.73 -1.50
N ARG A 11 -10.50 -7.00 -1.90
CA ARG A 11 -11.05 -7.35 -3.21
C ARG A 11 -12.50 -6.90 -3.35
N GLN A 12 -13.28 -7.02 -2.28
CA GLN A 12 -14.71 -6.68 -2.29
C GLN A 12 -14.96 -5.18 -2.43
N MET A 13 -13.99 -4.33 -2.09
CA MET A 13 -14.09 -2.89 -2.30
C MET A 13 -14.09 -2.51 -3.77
N HIS A 14 -13.52 -3.36 -4.62
CA HIS A 14 -13.41 -3.10 -6.05
C HIS A 14 -14.56 -3.77 -6.79
N GLY A 15 -14.93 -3.21 -7.95
CA GLY A 15 -15.90 -3.84 -8.81
C GLY A 15 -15.39 -5.16 -9.39
N GLU A 16 -16.24 -5.88 -10.10
CA GLU A 16 -15.87 -7.15 -10.70
C GLU A 16 -14.75 -7.00 -11.73
N ASP A 17 -14.78 -5.91 -12.51
CA ASP A 17 -13.77 -5.61 -13.50
C ASP A 17 -12.70 -4.70 -12.91
N MET A 18 -11.49 -5.22 -12.77
CA MET A 18 -10.35 -4.49 -12.20
C MET A 18 -9.44 -3.86 -13.26
N THR A 19 -9.82 -3.89 -14.53
CA THR A 19 -8.95 -3.40 -15.61
C THR A 19 -8.55 -1.95 -15.41
N LEU A 20 -9.51 -1.06 -15.14
CA LEU A 20 -9.22 0.36 -14.95
C LEU A 20 -8.36 0.60 -13.69
N ILE A 21 -8.61 -0.15 -12.63
CA ILE A 21 -7.82 -0.04 -11.39
C ILE A 21 -6.36 -0.42 -11.65
N ARG A 22 -6.12 -1.50 -12.39
CA ARG A 22 -4.76 -1.91 -12.75
C ARG A 22 -4.05 -0.85 -13.59
N GLU A 23 -4.75 -0.27 -14.56
CA GLU A 23 -4.18 0.78 -15.41
C GLU A 23 -3.81 2.01 -14.60
N LYS A 24 -4.71 2.48 -13.72
CA LYS A 24 -4.45 3.63 -12.86
C LYS A 24 -3.28 3.39 -11.92
N LEU A 25 -3.19 2.19 -11.35
CA LEU A 25 -2.11 1.83 -10.46
C LEU A 25 -0.77 1.83 -11.19
N TYR A 26 -0.71 1.24 -12.38
CA TYR A 26 0.48 1.27 -13.23
C TYR A 26 0.89 2.70 -13.55
N GLU A 27 -0.06 3.52 -13.99
CA GLU A 27 0.21 4.91 -14.37
C GLU A 27 0.73 5.73 -13.18
N PHE A 28 0.14 5.53 -11.99
CA PHE A 28 0.57 6.22 -10.78
C PHE A 28 1.99 5.81 -10.38
N PHE A 29 2.27 4.51 -10.30
CA PHE A 29 3.58 4.04 -9.86
C PHE A 29 4.67 4.31 -10.89
N SER A 30 4.35 4.37 -12.18
CA SER A 30 5.31 4.79 -13.20
C SER A 30 5.93 6.14 -12.84
N GLY A 31 5.09 7.13 -12.57
CA GLY A 31 5.57 8.46 -12.18
C GLY A 31 6.21 8.50 -10.81
N TRP A 32 5.62 7.81 -9.85
CA TRP A 32 6.11 7.80 -8.46
C TRP A 32 7.52 7.21 -8.35
N LEU A 33 7.83 6.21 -9.18
CA LEU A 33 9.14 5.56 -9.20
C LEU A 33 10.18 6.27 -10.08
N GLY A 34 9.83 7.43 -10.63
CA GLY A 34 10.75 8.23 -11.40
C GLY A 34 10.67 8.06 -12.91
N GLY A 35 9.70 7.28 -13.39
CA GLY A 35 9.43 7.11 -14.82
C GLY A 35 8.48 8.18 -15.38
N PRO A 36 7.86 7.94 -16.55
CA PRO A 36 6.91 8.89 -17.12
C PRO A 36 5.74 9.16 -16.20
N GLN A 37 5.31 10.42 -16.12
CA GLN A 37 4.23 10.88 -15.26
C GLN A 37 2.86 10.60 -15.89
N LEU A 38 2.57 9.33 -16.16
CA LEU A 38 1.39 8.90 -16.90
C LEU A 38 0.08 9.28 -16.18
N PHE A 39 0.04 9.11 -14.87
CA PHE A 39 -1.16 9.42 -14.10
C PHE A 39 -1.42 10.93 -14.07
N VAL A 40 -0.38 11.71 -13.79
CA VAL A 40 -0.51 13.18 -13.70
C VAL A 40 -0.92 13.78 -15.03
N GLU A 41 -0.34 13.30 -16.13
CA GLU A 41 -0.69 13.77 -17.48
C GLU A 41 -2.15 13.48 -17.83
N LYS A 42 -2.69 12.36 -17.35
CA LYS A 42 -4.04 11.91 -17.70
C LYS A 42 -5.11 12.40 -16.73
N TYR A 43 -4.81 12.43 -15.42
CA TYR A 43 -5.79 12.71 -14.39
C TYR A 43 -5.45 13.90 -13.50
N GLY A 44 -4.27 14.51 -13.65
CA GLY A 44 -3.81 15.59 -12.79
C GLY A 44 -3.18 15.09 -11.50
N HIS A 45 -3.11 15.97 -10.49
CA HIS A 45 -2.49 15.64 -9.21
C HIS A 45 -3.18 14.41 -8.58
N PRO A 46 -2.41 13.45 -8.05
CA PRO A 46 -2.99 12.21 -7.51
C PRO A 46 -3.99 12.42 -6.39
N GLN A 47 -3.73 13.32 -5.43
CA GLN A 47 -4.64 13.59 -4.31
C GLN A 47 -5.16 12.30 -3.67
N LEU A 48 -4.23 11.43 -3.25
CA LEU A 48 -4.53 10.05 -2.85
C LEU A 48 -5.65 9.97 -1.82
N ARG A 49 -5.57 10.78 -0.75
CA ARG A 49 -6.58 10.72 0.30
C ARG A 49 -7.95 11.12 -0.22
N ALA A 50 -8.02 12.21 -0.99
CA ALA A 50 -9.30 12.69 -1.54
C ALA A 50 -9.93 11.67 -2.47
N ARG A 51 -9.14 11.01 -3.29
CA ARG A 51 -9.64 10.02 -4.25
C ARG A 51 -10.13 8.74 -3.57
N HIS A 52 -9.70 8.47 -2.32
CA HIS A 52 -10.13 7.30 -1.57
C HIS A 52 -11.32 7.58 -0.63
N ILE A 53 -11.73 8.84 -0.46
CA ILE A 53 -12.87 9.18 0.40
C ILE A 53 -14.14 8.38 0.06
N PRO A 54 -14.50 8.14 -1.22
CA PRO A 54 -15.69 7.35 -1.54
C PRO A 54 -15.65 5.89 -1.08
N PHE A 55 -14.47 5.40 -0.65
CA PHE A 55 -14.29 4.01 -0.22
C PHE A 55 -14.08 3.95 1.28
N ALA A 56 -14.59 2.90 1.93
CA ALA A 56 -14.40 2.70 3.38
C ALA A 56 -13.03 2.05 3.63
N VAL A 57 -12.00 2.88 3.80
CA VAL A 57 -10.63 2.39 4.03
C VAL A 57 -10.35 2.37 5.53
N ASN A 58 -10.43 1.17 6.12
CA ASN A 58 -10.10 0.93 7.53
C ASN A 58 -8.71 0.27 7.66
N VAL A 59 -8.33 -0.06 8.90
CA VAL A 59 -7.04 -0.70 9.15
C VAL A 59 -6.95 -2.06 8.46
N GLN A 60 -8.01 -2.86 8.46
CA GLN A 60 -8.00 -4.17 7.81
C GLN A 60 -7.73 -4.04 6.31
N VAL A 61 -8.42 -3.13 5.62
CA VAL A 61 -8.23 -2.90 4.18
C VAL A 61 -6.81 -2.41 3.90
N ARG A 62 -6.32 -1.46 4.71
CA ARG A 62 -4.94 -1.00 4.57
C ARG A 62 -3.95 -2.15 4.71
N ASN A 63 -4.14 -3.00 5.72
CA ASN A 63 -3.24 -4.13 5.97
C ASN A 63 -3.27 -5.13 4.82
N GLU A 64 -4.45 -5.46 4.31
CA GLU A 64 -4.57 -6.37 3.18
C GLU A 64 -3.91 -5.81 1.93
N TRP A 65 -4.05 -4.50 1.69
CA TRP A 65 -3.46 -3.86 0.53
C TRP A 65 -1.93 -3.89 0.59
N ILE A 66 -1.35 -3.51 1.74
CA ILE A 66 0.11 -3.49 1.85
C ILE A 66 0.71 -4.89 1.80
N ALA A 67 0.05 -5.88 2.42
CA ALA A 67 0.49 -7.27 2.35
C ALA A 67 0.42 -7.80 0.93
N CYS A 68 -0.65 -7.49 0.21
CA CYS A 68 -0.81 -7.87 -1.19
C CYS A 68 0.28 -7.23 -2.06
N PHE A 69 0.57 -5.96 -1.84
CA PHE A 69 1.64 -5.25 -2.55
C PHE A 69 3.00 -5.90 -2.29
N ALA A 70 3.30 -6.19 -1.02
CA ALA A 70 4.56 -6.82 -0.65
C ALA A 70 4.69 -8.23 -1.24
N GLN A 71 3.61 -8.99 -1.26
CA GLN A 71 3.59 -10.31 -1.88
C GLN A 71 3.90 -10.20 -3.38
N ALA A 72 3.29 -9.26 -4.07
CA ALA A 72 3.55 -9.04 -5.49
C ALA A 72 5.01 -8.68 -5.73
N MET A 73 5.61 -7.85 -4.87
CA MET A 73 7.02 -7.51 -4.97
C MET A 73 7.90 -8.73 -4.80
N SER A 74 7.57 -9.62 -3.85
CA SER A 74 8.36 -10.84 -3.62
C SER A 74 8.29 -11.81 -4.80
N GLU A 75 7.14 -11.87 -5.46
CA GLU A 75 6.96 -12.73 -6.64
C GLU A 75 7.73 -12.22 -7.85
N LEU A 76 8.03 -10.91 -7.90
CA LEU A 76 8.83 -10.32 -8.97
C LEU A 76 10.33 -10.39 -8.70
N ASP A 77 10.74 -10.93 -7.55
CA ASP A 77 12.15 -11.09 -7.16
C ASP A 77 12.93 -9.76 -7.22
N ILE A 78 12.33 -8.71 -6.68
CA ILE A 78 12.95 -7.39 -6.63
C ILE A 78 14.06 -7.38 -5.58
N ASP A 79 15.19 -6.72 -5.89
CA ASP A 79 16.30 -6.57 -4.95
C ASP A 79 15.78 -5.99 -3.62
N LYS A 80 16.10 -6.68 -2.53
CA LYS A 80 15.66 -6.32 -1.19
C LYS A 80 16.08 -4.90 -0.78
N ALA A 81 17.29 -4.50 -1.17
CA ALA A 81 17.80 -3.15 -0.86
C ALA A 81 16.94 -2.06 -1.49
N LEU A 82 16.30 -2.36 -2.63
CA LEU A 82 15.36 -1.44 -3.27
C LEU A 82 13.94 -1.62 -2.71
N ALA A 83 13.54 -2.86 -2.49
CA ALA A 83 12.17 -3.17 -2.08
C ALA A 83 11.81 -2.60 -0.70
N GLU A 84 12.72 -2.68 0.27
CA GLU A 84 12.45 -2.20 1.63
C GLU A 84 12.10 -0.71 1.68
N PRO A 85 12.91 0.21 1.13
CA PRO A 85 12.56 1.63 1.16
C PRO A 85 11.25 1.94 0.41
N VAL A 86 11.03 1.29 -0.73
CA VAL A 86 9.80 1.47 -1.50
C VAL A 86 8.59 1.03 -0.67
N LEU A 87 8.68 -0.13 -0.04
CA LEU A 87 7.59 -0.68 0.74
C LEU A 87 7.25 0.20 1.94
N ILE A 88 8.24 0.74 2.62
CA ILE A 88 8.05 1.66 3.74
C ILE A 88 7.30 2.92 3.29
N GLN A 89 7.70 3.50 2.17
CA GLN A 89 7.05 4.69 1.63
C GLN A 89 5.61 4.40 1.18
N VAL A 90 5.41 3.26 0.53
CA VAL A 90 4.09 2.84 0.06
C VAL A 90 3.16 2.58 1.25
N PHE A 91 3.68 2.01 2.34
CA PHE A 91 2.89 1.82 3.56
C PHE A 91 2.41 3.16 4.13
N ALA A 92 3.30 4.16 4.17
CA ALA A 92 2.92 5.48 4.65
C ALA A 92 1.80 6.09 3.80
N MET A 93 1.87 5.94 2.48
CA MET A 93 0.82 6.41 1.58
C MET A 93 -0.49 5.65 1.80
N ALA A 94 -0.43 4.34 1.95
CA ALA A 94 -1.61 3.52 2.19
C ALA A 94 -2.30 3.92 3.50
N ASP A 95 -1.52 4.16 4.55
CA ASP A 95 -2.08 4.60 5.82
C ASP A 95 -2.75 5.96 5.70
N TRP A 96 -2.19 6.87 4.91
CA TRP A 96 -2.77 8.19 4.68
C TRP A 96 -4.14 8.12 4.03
N CYS A 97 -4.42 7.03 3.30
CA CYS A 97 -5.72 6.83 2.65
C CYS A 97 -6.80 6.31 3.61
N ARG A 98 -6.46 5.93 4.84
CA ARG A 98 -7.45 5.49 5.83
C ARG A 98 -8.41 6.63 6.16
N ASN A 99 -9.71 6.32 6.17
CA ASN A 99 -10.74 7.32 6.40
C ASN A 99 -11.85 6.82 7.33
N GLN A 100 -11.65 5.68 8.01
CA GLN A 100 -12.59 5.15 8.98
C GLN A 100 -12.04 5.36 10.39
N ASN A 101 -12.86 5.92 11.28
CA ASN A 101 -12.50 6.05 12.68
C ASN A 101 -12.62 4.69 13.36
N GLU A 102 -11.59 4.31 14.11
CA GLU A 102 -11.53 3.04 14.83
C GLU A 102 -11.06 3.30 16.25
N ASP A 103 -11.79 2.75 17.24
CA ASP A 103 -11.44 2.96 18.63
C ASP A 103 -10.05 2.42 18.94
N GLY A 104 -9.24 3.23 19.60
CA GLY A 104 -7.87 2.87 19.97
C GLY A 104 -6.86 2.90 18.84
N ILE A 105 -7.28 3.27 17.64
CA ILE A 105 -6.38 3.40 16.50
C ILE A 105 -6.18 4.88 16.18
N GLU A 106 -4.92 5.30 16.12
CA GLU A 106 -4.61 6.69 15.80
C GLU A 106 -5.03 7.07 14.39
N PRO A 107 -5.48 8.32 14.18
CA PRO A 107 -5.78 8.79 12.84
C PRO A 107 -4.54 8.77 11.95
N PRO A 108 -4.71 8.68 10.62
CA PRO A 108 -3.56 8.65 9.71
C PRO A 108 -2.79 9.96 9.75
N ILE A 109 -1.48 9.86 9.51
CA ILE A 109 -0.57 11.00 9.50
C ILE A 109 -0.09 11.21 8.06
N PRO A 110 0.00 12.46 7.57
CA PRO A 110 0.55 12.70 6.24
C PRO A 110 1.94 12.07 6.08
N PRO A 111 2.24 11.43 4.94
CA PRO A 111 3.53 10.72 4.76
C PRO A 111 4.76 11.61 4.98
N MET A 112 4.65 12.90 4.73
CA MET A 112 5.76 13.84 4.89
C MET A 112 5.95 14.34 6.32
N ALA A 113 5.02 14.02 7.25
CA ALA A 113 5.02 14.58 8.60
C ALA A 113 6.00 13.87 9.53
N VAL A 114 6.33 12.61 9.28
CA VAL A 114 7.25 11.82 10.09
C VAL A 114 8.15 10.99 9.18
N ASP A 115 9.30 10.55 9.73
CA ASP A 115 10.16 9.61 9.03
C ASP A 115 9.41 8.29 8.88
N PRO A 116 9.19 7.80 7.63
CA PRO A 116 8.45 6.56 7.42
C PRO A 116 9.06 5.34 8.10
N TRP A 117 10.39 5.32 8.32
CA TRP A 117 11.06 4.19 8.92
C TRP A 117 10.65 3.92 10.37
N VAL A 118 10.05 4.89 11.06
CA VAL A 118 9.50 4.65 12.40
C VAL A 118 8.38 3.61 12.37
N ARG A 119 7.78 3.38 11.21
CA ARG A 119 6.69 2.41 11.02
C ARG A 119 7.17 1.02 10.63
N ALA A 120 8.50 0.82 10.47
CA ALA A 120 9.01 -0.48 10.03
C ALA A 120 8.59 -1.64 10.94
N PRO A 121 8.63 -1.52 12.28
CA PRO A 121 8.17 -2.62 13.16
C PRO A 121 6.69 -2.97 12.96
N GLU A 122 5.84 -1.96 12.81
CA GLU A 122 4.41 -2.17 12.57
C GLU A 122 4.19 -2.88 11.23
N LEU A 123 4.85 -2.40 10.18
CA LEU A 123 4.75 -3.00 8.86
C LEU A 123 5.21 -4.45 8.87
N GLN A 124 6.34 -4.72 9.51
CA GLN A 124 6.86 -6.09 9.64
C GLN A 124 5.84 -7.01 10.30
N GLN A 125 5.19 -6.54 11.37
CA GLN A 125 4.18 -7.30 12.09
C GLN A 125 2.97 -7.61 11.20
N ILE A 126 2.52 -6.61 10.43
CA ILE A 126 1.41 -6.78 9.48
C ILE A 126 1.78 -7.83 8.43
N LEU A 127 2.95 -7.71 7.82
CA LEU A 127 3.38 -8.65 6.78
C LEU A 127 3.49 -10.07 7.32
N SER A 128 4.01 -10.23 8.53
CA SER A 128 4.12 -11.56 9.17
C SER A 128 2.75 -12.19 9.36
N SER A 129 1.75 -11.41 9.75
CA SER A 129 0.40 -11.93 9.96
C SER A 129 -0.27 -12.43 8.68
N TYR A 130 0.20 -11.97 7.53
CA TYR A 130 -0.28 -12.44 6.22
C TYR A 130 0.69 -13.42 5.54
N GLY A 131 1.74 -13.85 6.25
CA GLY A 131 2.71 -14.80 5.72
C GLY A 131 3.72 -14.19 4.75
N VAL A 132 3.87 -12.87 4.74
CA VAL A 132 4.82 -12.16 3.88
C VAL A 132 5.89 -11.54 4.78
N ASN A 133 6.89 -12.32 5.16
CA ASN A 133 7.83 -11.92 6.21
C ASN A 133 9.29 -11.85 5.78
N SER A 134 9.58 -11.98 4.49
CA SER A 134 10.95 -12.09 4.01
C SER A 134 11.70 -10.75 3.92
N PHE A 135 10.99 -9.62 3.92
CA PHE A 135 11.59 -8.32 3.64
C PHE A 135 12.39 -7.74 4.80
N PHE A 136 12.00 -8.03 6.03
CA PHE A 136 12.56 -7.34 7.20
C PHE A 136 13.27 -8.30 8.17
N LYS A 137 13.85 -9.38 7.67
CA LYS A 137 14.53 -10.37 8.52
C LYS A 137 15.67 -9.77 9.34
N GLU A 138 16.37 -8.79 8.79
CA GLU A 138 17.46 -8.14 9.48
C GLU A 138 17.01 -7.33 10.69
N PHE A 139 15.78 -6.88 10.71
CA PHE A 139 15.25 -6.07 11.80
C PHE A 139 14.77 -6.90 12.99
N THR A 140 14.71 -8.23 12.84
CA THR A 140 14.20 -9.12 13.88
C THR A 140 15.33 -9.83 14.65
N SER A 141 16.55 -9.67 14.22
CA SER A 141 17.69 -10.33 14.83
C SER A 141 18.18 -9.63 16.08
#